data_a7977ef1a8da63b4ba691fc841610c98
#
_entry.id   a7977ef1a8da63b4ba691fc841610c98
#
_cell.length_a   1.000
_cell.length_b   1.000
_cell.length_c   1.000
_cell.angle_alpha   90.00
_cell.angle_beta   90.00
_cell.angle_gamma   90.00
#
_symmetry.space_group_name_H-M   'P 1'
#
loop_
_entity.id
_entity.type
_entity.pdbx_description
1 polymer ?
#
loop_
_entity_poly.entity_id
_entity_poly.type
_entity_poly.pdbx_seq_one_letter_code
_entity_poly.pdbx_strand_id
1 'polypeptide(L)' 'MLLEINGIVEVNSSEEEFFDQFIDFIESLNASFGGGIVTVDDKEE' A
#
# COMPACT_ATOMS: atom_id res chain seq x y z
N MET A 1 15.00 11.76 -5.80
CA MET A 1 15.03 10.40 -6.31
C MET A 1 13.63 9.85 -6.38
N LEU A 2 13.32 9.21 -7.47
CA LEU A 2 12.02 8.59 -7.67
C LEU A 2 12.19 7.07 -7.68
N LEU A 3 11.31 6.40 -6.97
CA LEU A 3 11.32 4.95 -6.91
C LEU A 3 9.95 4.42 -7.31
N GLU A 4 9.94 3.41 -8.14
CA GLU A 4 8.71 2.75 -8.51
C GLU A 4 8.68 1.40 -7.81
N ILE A 5 7.56 1.11 -7.13
CA ILE A 5 7.45 -0.11 -6.36
C ILE A 5 6.35 -0.97 -6.94
N ASN A 6 6.69 -2.22 -7.22
CA ASN A 6 5.73 -3.17 -7.76
C ASN A 6 5.73 -4.42 -6.90
N GLY A 7 4.54 -4.97 -6.70
CA GLY A 7 4.46 -6.17 -5.90
C GLY A 7 3.09 -6.35 -5.33
N ILE A 8 2.96 -7.39 -4.53
CA ILE A 8 1.72 -7.72 -3.86
C ILE A 8 2.03 -7.98 -2.41
N VAL A 9 1.21 -7.41 -1.53
CA VAL A 9 1.39 -7.58 -0.10
C VAL A 9 0.18 -8.28 0.46
N GLU A 10 0.42 -9.29 1.25
CA GLU A 10 -0.66 -10.01 1.92
C GLU A 10 -0.82 -9.45 3.31
N VAL A 11 -2.03 -9.00 3.64
CA VAL A 11 -2.29 -8.40 4.94
C VAL A 11 -3.52 -9.05 5.55
N ASN A 12 -3.64 -8.93 6.86
CA ASN A 12 -4.79 -9.41 7.58
C ASN A 12 -5.76 -8.30 7.93
N SER A 13 -5.42 -7.09 7.64
CA SER A 13 -6.29 -5.97 7.94
C SER A 13 -7.05 -5.58 6.68
N SER A 14 -7.95 -4.64 6.82
CA SER A 14 -8.68 -4.14 5.67
C SER A 14 -7.78 -3.28 4.80
N GLU A 15 -8.22 -3.08 3.57
CA GLU A 15 -7.47 -2.24 2.66
C GLU A 15 -7.36 -0.81 3.20
N GLU A 16 -8.43 -0.33 3.78
CA GLU A 16 -8.45 1.02 4.33
C GLU A 16 -7.45 1.17 5.45
N GLU A 17 -7.45 0.21 6.33
CA GLU A 17 -6.56 0.25 7.48
C GLU A 17 -5.11 0.16 7.04
N PHE A 18 -4.84 -0.69 6.07
CA PHE A 18 -3.48 -0.82 5.57
C PHE A 18 -3.04 0.48 4.91
N PHE A 19 -3.91 1.08 4.12
CA PHE A 19 -3.57 2.28 3.40
C PHE A 19 -3.25 3.42 4.38
N ASP A 20 -4.02 3.51 5.45
CA ASP A 20 -3.77 4.52 6.48
C ASP A 20 -2.37 4.39 7.05
N GLN A 21 -2.00 3.17 7.41
CA GLN A 21 -0.70 2.95 7.99
C GLN A 21 0.42 3.14 6.97
N PHE A 22 0.13 2.77 5.73
CA PHE A 22 1.11 2.95 4.69
C PHE A 22 1.43 4.43 4.48
N ILE A 23 0.40 5.25 4.43
CA ILE A 23 0.60 6.68 4.23
C ILE A 23 1.32 7.28 5.44
N ASP A 24 0.97 6.84 6.65
CA ASP A 24 1.67 7.30 7.84
C ASP A 24 3.16 7.02 7.72
N PHE A 25 3.49 5.83 7.26
CA PHE A 25 4.88 5.44 7.12
C PHE A 25 5.59 6.33 6.11
N ILE A 26 4.93 6.56 4.97
CA ILE A 26 5.52 7.38 3.92
C ILE A 26 5.77 8.80 4.43
N GLU A 27 4.80 9.34 5.14
CA GLU A 27 4.93 10.69 5.64
C GLU A 27 6.02 10.80 6.72
N SER A 28 6.19 9.74 7.48
CA SER A 28 7.23 9.76 8.51
C SER A 28 8.62 9.82 7.90
N LEU A 29 8.74 9.44 6.65
CA LEU A 29 10.01 9.51 5.95
C LEU A 29 10.18 10.84 5.21
N ASN A 30 9.23 11.74 5.39
CA ASN A 30 9.26 13.00 4.68
C ASN A 30 9.19 12.77 3.17
N ALA A 31 8.43 11.78 2.77
CA ALA A 31 8.30 11.40 1.37
C ALA A 31 6.87 11.58 0.93
N SER A 32 6.60 11.32 -0.32
CA SER A 32 5.25 11.38 -0.84
C SER A 32 5.02 10.18 -1.73
N PHE A 33 3.76 9.77 -1.81
CA PHE A 33 3.38 8.62 -2.60
C PHE A 33 2.26 9.03 -3.55
N GLY A 34 2.48 8.81 -4.82
CA GLY A 34 1.45 9.08 -5.81
C GLY A 34 0.94 7.79 -6.37
N GLY A 35 -0.38 7.63 -6.35
CA GLY A 35 -0.98 6.42 -6.85
C GLY A 35 -2.03 5.92 -5.89
N GLY A 36 -2.31 4.64 -5.94
CA GLY A 36 -3.33 4.07 -5.10
C GLY A 36 -3.04 2.63 -4.77
N ILE A 37 -3.92 2.07 -3.98
CA ILE A 37 -3.83 0.69 -3.56
C ILE A 37 -5.12 0.01 -3.97
N VAL A 38 -5.01 -1.12 -4.64
CA VAL A 38 -6.18 -1.85 -5.05
C VAL A 38 -6.14 -3.23 -4.43
N THR A 39 -7.31 -3.76 -4.18
CA THR A 39 -7.42 -5.11 -3.65
C THR A 39 -7.36 -6.09 -4.80
N VAL A 40 -6.49 -7.06 -4.69
CA VAL A 40 -6.38 -8.11 -5.69
C VAL A 40 -7.09 -9.32 -5.15
N ASP A 41 -8.09 -9.77 -5.88
CA ASP A 41 -8.87 -10.92 -5.47
C ASP A 41 -8.29 -12.16 -6.09
N ASP A 42 -7.58 -12.94 -5.30
CA ASP A 42 -6.94 -14.11 -5.84
C ASP A 42 -7.58 -15.39 -5.36
N LYS A 43 -8.77 -15.32 -4.87
CA LYS A 43 -9.38 -16.50 -4.39
C LYS A 43 -9.57 -17.49 -5.46
N GLU A 44 -9.37 -18.35 -5.24
CA GLU A 44 -9.61 -19.07 -6.06
C GLU A 44 -10.50 -19.93 -5.79
N GLU A 45 -10.98 -20.10 -5.79
CA GLU A 45 -11.78 -20.65 -5.59
C GLU A 45 -12.03 -21.15 -5.78
#